data_a99fb3912a5e5f06428d8b5fe377ad14
#
_entry.id   a99fb3912a5e5f06428d8b5fe377ad14
#
_cell.length_a   1.000
_cell.length_b   1.000
_cell.length_c   1.000
_cell.angle_alpha   90.00
_cell.angle_beta   90.00
_cell.angle_gamma   90.00
#
_symmetry.space_group_name_H-M   'P 1'
#
loop_
_entity.id
_entity.type
_entity.pdbx_description
1 polymer ?
#
loop_
_entity_poly.entity_id
_entity_poly.type
_entity_poly.pdbx_seq_one_letter_code
_entity_poly.pdbx_strand_id
1 'polypeptide(L)'
;MEYSKEDLMEAKKQIWGVGENMGTEESKKIWEENAQFWDNAMGDESNEFHREVVRPKVTELLSPDPSDYILDIACGNGNYSSYLAQRGASVVAFDYSKKMIELAKRRRSQYAKQIEFCVADATNRESLLGLKRNRAFTKAVSNMAIMDITDIE
;
A
#
# COMPACT_ATOMS: atom_id res chain seq x y z
N MET A 1 -8.22 17.94 26.36
CA MET A 1 -6.77 17.88 26.62
C MET A 1 -6.12 17.82 25.25
N GLU A 2 -5.48 18.90 24.84
CA GLU A 2 -4.72 18.93 23.58
C GLU A 2 -3.31 18.42 23.85
N TYR A 3 -2.88 17.39 23.17
CA TYR A 3 -1.49 16.91 23.22
C TYR A 3 -0.63 17.77 22.30
N SER A 4 0.54 18.20 22.78
CA SER A 4 1.50 18.89 21.93
C SER A 4 2.06 17.94 20.84
N LYS A 5 2.61 18.51 19.77
CA LYS A 5 3.29 17.74 18.73
C LYS A 5 4.45 16.91 19.29
N GLU A 6 5.11 17.42 20.34
CA GLU A 6 6.19 16.74 21.06
C GLU A 6 5.68 15.55 21.88
N ASP A 7 4.54 15.69 22.59
CA ASP A 7 3.92 14.59 23.32
C ASP A 7 3.51 13.43 22.40
N LEU A 8 2.99 13.75 21.20
CA LEU A 8 2.61 12.76 20.19
C LEU A 8 3.84 12.07 19.60
N MET A 9 4.95 12.79 19.39
CA MET A 9 6.19 12.20 18.91
C MET A 9 6.82 11.28 19.95
N GLU A 10 6.83 11.68 21.22
CA GLU A 10 7.35 10.83 22.30
C GLU A 10 6.49 9.58 22.51
N ALA A 11 5.16 9.71 22.44
CA ALA A 11 4.25 8.57 22.51
C ALA A 11 4.48 7.59 21.34
N LYS A 12 4.70 8.10 20.13
CA LYS A 12 5.07 7.28 18.97
C LYS A 12 6.37 6.54 19.20
N LYS A 13 7.39 7.21 19.71
CA LYS A 13 8.69 6.64 20.04
C LYS A 13 8.59 5.49 21.05
N GLN A 14 7.78 5.67 22.11
CA GLN A 14 7.55 4.66 23.14
C GLN A 14 6.75 3.46 22.65
N ILE A 15 5.71 3.69 21.85
CA ILE A 15 4.79 2.65 21.37
C ILE A 15 5.40 1.85 20.21
N TRP A 16 6.13 2.51 19.33
CA TRP A 16 6.58 1.92 18.06
C TRP A 16 8.08 1.63 18.02
N GLY A 17 8.82 1.99 19.07
CA GLY A 17 10.27 1.78 19.17
C GLY A 17 11.09 2.56 18.14
N VAL A 18 10.55 3.66 17.64
CA VAL A 18 11.11 4.45 16.55
C VAL A 18 11.90 5.64 17.04
N GLY A 19 13.09 5.82 16.46
CA GLY A 19 14.01 6.89 16.81
C GLY A 19 13.51 8.30 16.46
N GLU A 20 14.29 9.31 16.81
CA GLU A 20 13.93 10.74 16.67
C GLU A 20 13.71 11.20 15.22
N ASN A 21 14.11 10.39 14.24
CA ASN A 21 14.06 10.70 12.81
C ASN A 21 13.23 9.68 12.02
N MET A 22 12.00 9.39 12.45
CA MET A 22 11.09 8.60 11.61
C MET A 22 10.70 9.37 10.36
N GLY A 23 11.57 9.37 9.40
CA GLY A 23 11.31 9.82 8.06
C GLY A 23 10.89 8.67 7.14
N THR A 24 10.49 9.00 5.93
CA THR A 24 10.15 8.07 4.86
C THR A 24 11.25 7.04 4.59
N GLU A 25 12.52 7.44 4.63
CA GLU A 25 13.66 6.56 4.35
C GLU A 25 13.85 5.48 5.43
N GLU A 26 13.62 5.80 6.69
CA GLU A 26 13.69 4.83 7.78
C GLU A 26 12.55 3.81 7.71
N SER A 27 11.32 4.27 7.51
CA SER A 27 10.16 3.41 7.29
C SER A 27 10.35 2.52 6.05
N LYS A 28 10.84 3.07 4.96
CA LYS A 28 11.18 2.33 3.74
C LYS A 28 12.19 1.22 4.00
N LYS A 29 13.26 1.51 4.75
CA LYS A 29 14.28 0.53 5.11
C LYS A 29 13.67 -0.64 5.89
N ILE A 30 12.84 -0.36 6.89
CA ILE A 30 12.15 -1.38 7.70
C ILE A 30 11.29 -2.28 6.80
N TRP A 31 10.48 -1.72 5.91
CA TRP A 31 9.64 -2.48 5.00
C TRP A 31 10.45 -3.26 3.96
N GLU A 32 11.56 -2.69 3.46
CA GLU A 32 12.46 -3.39 2.55
C GLU A 32 13.11 -4.62 3.22
N GLU A 33 13.55 -4.50 4.46
CA GLU A 33 14.14 -5.59 5.24
C GLU A 33 13.10 -6.68 5.58
N ASN A 34 11.87 -6.30 5.88
CA ASN A 34 10.80 -7.22 6.29
C ASN A 34 9.92 -7.71 5.12
N ALA A 35 10.17 -7.28 3.90
CA ALA A 35 9.31 -7.58 2.75
C ALA A 35 9.07 -9.09 2.56
N GLN A 36 10.11 -9.92 2.66
CA GLN A 36 9.97 -11.36 2.50
C GLN A 36 9.16 -12.00 3.63
N PHE A 37 9.38 -11.55 4.87
CA PHE A 37 8.59 -12.04 6.01
C PHE A 37 7.11 -11.69 5.84
N TRP A 38 6.82 -10.44 5.47
CA TRP A 38 5.45 -9.98 5.23
C TRP A 38 4.79 -10.74 4.07
N ASP A 39 5.50 -10.91 2.96
CA ASP A 39 5.00 -11.66 1.81
C ASP A 39 4.66 -13.11 2.18
N ASN A 40 5.51 -13.77 2.97
CA ASN A 40 5.26 -15.12 3.44
C ASN A 40 4.04 -15.18 4.38
N ALA A 41 3.90 -14.21 5.28
CA ALA A 41 2.80 -14.13 6.23
C ALA A 41 1.45 -13.86 5.54
N MET A 42 1.47 -13.00 4.52
CA MET A 42 0.26 -12.65 3.76
C MET A 42 -0.07 -13.68 2.68
N GLY A 43 0.91 -14.31 2.09
CA GLY A 43 0.73 -15.33 1.07
C GLY A 43 -0.11 -14.88 -0.13
N ASP A 44 -0.82 -15.81 -0.76
CA ASP A 44 -1.62 -15.55 -1.95
C ASP A 44 -2.98 -14.90 -1.64
N GLU A 45 -3.54 -15.20 -0.48
CA GLU A 45 -4.91 -14.80 -0.13
C GLU A 45 -5.00 -13.80 1.02
N SER A 46 -3.88 -13.39 1.58
CA SER A 46 -3.80 -12.57 2.79
C SER A 46 -4.08 -13.36 4.09
N ASN A 47 -3.78 -12.74 5.23
CA ASN A 47 -4.11 -13.34 6.53
C ASN A 47 -5.62 -13.26 6.82
N GLU A 48 -6.07 -14.00 7.84
CA GLU A 48 -7.48 -14.09 8.21
C GLU A 48 -8.11 -12.71 8.52
N PHE A 49 -7.42 -11.88 9.28
CA PHE A 49 -7.93 -10.54 9.61
C PHE A 49 -8.20 -9.69 8.36
N HIS A 50 -7.27 -9.70 7.40
CA HIS A 50 -7.47 -8.97 6.15
C HIS A 50 -8.60 -9.57 5.30
N ARG A 51 -8.71 -10.90 5.25
CA ARG A 51 -9.77 -11.57 4.48
C ARG A 51 -11.15 -11.34 5.05
N GLU A 52 -11.29 -11.50 6.38
CA GLU A 52 -12.60 -11.59 7.03
C GLU A 52 -13.11 -10.22 7.52
N VAL A 53 -12.23 -9.29 7.80
CA VAL A 53 -12.58 -7.99 8.37
C VAL A 53 -12.27 -6.83 7.42
N VAL A 54 -11.01 -6.66 7.02
CA VAL A 54 -10.58 -5.48 6.27
C VAL A 54 -11.12 -5.49 4.84
N ARG A 55 -10.87 -6.56 4.11
CA ARG A 55 -11.24 -6.67 2.69
C ARG A 55 -12.74 -6.48 2.44
N PRO A 56 -13.67 -7.10 3.18
CA PRO A 56 -15.10 -6.89 2.97
C PRO A 56 -15.50 -5.43 3.12
N LYS A 57 -15.02 -4.76 4.17
CA LYS A 57 -15.36 -3.35 4.44
C LYS A 57 -14.75 -2.39 3.44
N VAL A 58 -13.49 -2.57 3.09
CA VAL A 58 -12.84 -1.75 2.06
C VAL A 58 -13.53 -1.95 0.70
N THR A 59 -13.90 -3.18 0.36
CA THR A 59 -14.60 -3.48 -0.91
C THR A 59 -16.00 -2.89 -0.95
N GLU A 60 -16.73 -2.93 0.15
CA GLU A 60 -18.03 -2.27 0.27
C GLU A 60 -17.94 -0.76 0.01
N LEU A 61 -16.97 -0.09 0.64
CA LEU A 61 -16.75 1.36 0.50
C LEU A 61 -16.22 1.72 -0.89
N LEU A 62 -15.27 0.97 -1.42
CA LEU A 62 -14.68 1.21 -2.73
C LEU A 62 -15.64 0.89 -3.86
N SER A 63 -16.51 -0.11 -3.67
CA SER A 63 -17.49 -0.58 -4.66
C SER A 63 -16.88 -0.75 -6.06
N PRO A 64 -15.86 -1.62 -6.23
CA PRO A 64 -15.13 -1.73 -7.48
C PRO A 64 -16.00 -2.32 -8.60
N ASP A 65 -15.84 -1.76 -9.78
CA ASP A 65 -16.54 -2.13 -11.01
C ASP A 65 -15.52 -2.52 -12.12
N PRO A 66 -15.88 -3.40 -13.06
CA PRO A 66 -14.98 -3.76 -14.17
C PRO A 66 -14.51 -2.60 -15.03
N SER A 67 -15.23 -1.49 -15.07
CA SER A 67 -14.85 -0.27 -15.78
C SER A 67 -13.87 0.61 -15.02
N ASP A 68 -13.62 0.31 -13.73
CA ASP A 68 -12.75 1.12 -12.89
C ASP A 68 -11.27 1.04 -13.29
N TYR A 69 -10.60 2.16 -13.10
CA TYR A 69 -9.15 2.29 -13.14
C TYR A 69 -8.68 2.79 -11.77
N ILE A 70 -8.10 1.90 -11.00
CA ILE A 70 -7.90 2.09 -9.56
C ILE A 70 -6.41 2.28 -9.25
N LEU A 71 -6.11 3.27 -8.41
CA LEU A 71 -4.79 3.43 -7.81
C LEU A 71 -4.76 2.73 -6.45
N ASP A 72 -3.91 1.72 -6.31
CA ASP A 72 -3.67 1.00 -5.05
C ASP A 72 -2.39 1.51 -4.39
N ILE A 73 -2.54 2.25 -3.30
CA ILE A 73 -1.49 3.00 -2.62
C ILE A 73 -0.89 2.13 -1.51
N ALA A 74 0.44 1.96 -1.53
CA ALA A 74 1.17 1.08 -0.60
C ALA A 74 0.62 -0.36 -0.66
N CYS A 75 0.68 -0.94 -1.85
CA CYS A 75 0.00 -2.19 -2.20
C CYS A 75 0.59 -3.46 -1.57
N GLY A 76 1.76 -3.37 -0.93
CA GLY A 76 2.46 -4.51 -0.39
C GLY A 76 2.74 -5.58 -1.47
N ASN A 77 2.45 -6.85 -1.17
CA ASN A 77 2.60 -7.95 -2.13
C ASN A 77 1.43 -8.09 -3.13
N GLY A 78 0.60 -7.05 -3.27
CA GLY A 78 -0.46 -6.98 -4.27
C GLY A 78 -1.70 -7.83 -3.98
N ASN A 79 -1.94 -8.20 -2.72
CA ASN A 79 -3.11 -8.99 -2.34
C ASN A 79 -4.42 -8.32 -2.74
N TYR A 80 -4.61 -7.06 -2.36
CA TYR A 80 -5.84 -6.35 -2.69
C TYR A 80 -5.90 -5.98 -4.17
N SER A 81 -4.77 -5.63 -4.77
CA SER A 81 -4.66 -5.38 -6.22
C SER A 81 -5.17 -6.58 -7.05
N SER A 82 -4.75 -7.81 -6.69
CA SER A 82 -5.22 -9.02 -7.39
C SER A 82 -6.72 -9.27 -7.17
N TYR A 83 -7.23 -8.97 -5.99
CA TYR A 83 -8.66 -9.06 -5.70
C TYR A 83 -9.51 -8.09 -6.54
N LEU A 84 -8.99 -6.88 -6.78
CA LEU A 84 -9.62 -5.90 -7.69
C LEU A 84 -9.56 -6.38 -9.15
N ALA A 85 -8.41 -6.90 -9.59
CA ALA A 85 -8.25 -7.46 -10.94
C ALA A 85 -9.18 -8.65 -11.21
N GLN A 86 -9.41 -9.51 -10.23
CA GLN A 86 -10.39 -10.61 -10.33
C GLN A 86 -11.82 -10.11 -10.58
N ARG A 87 -12.14 -8.89 -10.17
CA ARG A 87 -13.42 -8.22 -10.43
C ARG A 87 -13.46 -7.44 -11.73
N GLY A 88 -12.41 -7.54 -12.53
CA GLY A 88 -12.32 -6.91 -13.84
C GLY A 88 -11.74 -5.50 -13.86
N ALA A 89 -11.44 -4.90 -12.71
CA ALA A 89 -10.82 -3.58 -12.66
C ALA A 89 -9.38 -3.59 -13.19
N SER A 90 -8.96 -2.48 -13.79
CA SER A 90 -7.55 -2.21 -14.10
C SER A 90 -6.91 -1.46 -12.94
N VAL A 91 -5.69 -1.83 -12.56
CA VAL A 91 -5.03 -1.33 -11.35
C VAL A 91 -3.63 -0.82 -11.67
N VAL A 92 -3.29 0.36 -11.17
CA VAL A 92 -1.91 0.77 -10.95
C VAL A 92 -1.66 0.65 -9.45
N ALA A 93 -0.72 -0.18 -9.08
CA ALA A 93 -0.40 -0.48 -7.69
C ALA A 93 1.05 -0.08 -7.41
N PHE A 94 1.28 0.63 -6.33
CA PHE A 94 2.63 1.03 -5.98
C PHE A 94 2.95 0.83 -4.51
N ASP A 95 4.23 0.61 -4.28
CA ASP A 95 4.83 0.57 -2.95
C ASP A 95 6.21 1.23 -3.02
N TYR A 96 6.70 1.79 -1.92
CA TYR A 96 8.04 2.37 -1.92
C TYR A 96 9.15 1.33 -1.73
N SER A 97 8.81 0.12 -1.24
CA SER A 97 9.74 -1.01 -1.18
C SER A 97 9.89 -1.69 -2.54
N LYS A 98 11.08 -1.60 -3.12
CA LYS A 98 11.40 -2.29 -4.36
C LYS A 98 11.23 -3.81 -4.24
N LYS A 99 11.66 -4.37 -3.11
CA LYS A 99 11.56 -5.80 -2.84
C LYS A 99 10.10 -6.26 -2.75
N MET A 100 9.23 -5.44 -2.13
CA MET A 100 7.81 -5.71 -2.07
C MET A 100 7.19 -5.75 -3.47
N ILE A 101 7.53 -4.80 -4.34
CA ILE A 101 7.06 -4.77 -5.73
C ILE A 101 7.58 -5.96 -6.54
N GLU A 102 8.81 -6.39 -6.34
CA GLU A 102 9.34 -7.60 -7.00
C GLU A 102 8.57 -8.86 -6.57
N LEU A 103 8.25 -8.97 -5.28
CA LEU A 103 7.42 -10.05 -4.73
C LEU A 103 5.99 -9.99 -5.30
N ALA A 104 5.38 -8.81 -5.35
CA ALA A 104 4.05 -8.59 -5.92
C ALA A 104 4.00 -9.01 -7.39
N LYS A 105 4.92 -8.56 -8.23
CA LYS A 105 5.02 -8.94 -9.65
C LYS A 105 5.11 -10.46 -9.85
N ARG A 106 5.91 -11.13 -9.03
CA ARG A 106 6.10 -12.57 -9.10
C ARG A 106 4.83 -13.32 -8.67
N ARG A 107 4.26 -12.93 -7.56
CA ARG A 107 3.08 -13.56 -6.97
C ARG A 107 1.81 -13.34 -7.80
N ARG A 108 1.72 -12.19 -8.49
CA ARG A 108 0.52 -11.77 -9.25
C ARG A 108 0.75 -11.79 -10.78
N SER A 109 1.69 -12.60 -11.26
CA SER A 109 2.08 -12.66 -12.68
C SER A 109 0.90 -12.97 -13.62
N GLN A 110 -0.09 -13.73 -13.18
CA GLN A 110 -1.30 -14.03 -13.94
C GLN A 110 -2.16 -12.78 -14.22
N TYR A 111 -1.98 -11.70 -13.47
CA TYR A 111 -2.70 -10.43 -13.64
C TYR A 111 -1.86 -9.33 -14.31
N ALA A 112 -0.73 -9.67 -14.92
CA ALA A 112 0.19 -8.70 -15.52
C ALA A 112 -0.42 -7.80 -16.62
N LYS A 113 -1.55 -8.21 -17.20
CA LYS A 113 -2.31 -7.38 -18.16
C LYS A 113 -3.27 -6.39 -17.50
N GLN A 114 -3.62 -6.60 -16.23
CA GLN A 114 -4.60 -5.81 -15.50
C GLN A 114 -3.97 -4.96 -14.40
N ILE A 115 -2.81 -5.40 -13.87
CA ILE A 115 -2.12 -4.72 -12.78
C ILE A 115 -0.74 -4.26 -13.25
N GLU A 116 -0.49 -2.96 -13.17
CA GLU A 116 0.82 -2.37 -13.30
C GLU A 116 1.41 -2.11 -11.91
N PHE A 117 2.48 -2.81 -11.54
CA PHE A 117 3.18 -2.61 -10.28
C PHE A 117 4.36 -1.66 -10.45
N CYS A 118 4.40 -0.59 -9.65
CA CYS A 118 5.39 0.47 -9.69
C CYS A 118 6.08 0.64 -8.33
N VAL A 119 7.34 1.08 -8.33
CA VAL A 119 7.99 1.60 -7.14
C VAL A 119 7.75 3.10 -7.10
N ALA A 120 7.11 3.59 -6.05
CA ALA A 120 6.85 5.01 -5.87
C ALA A 120 6.71 5.35 -4.38
N ASP A 121 6.99 6.59 -4.04
CA ASP A 121 6.88 7.14 -2.69
C ASP A 121 5.63 8.00 -2.58
N ALA A 122 4.71 7.62 -1.69
CA ALA A 122 3.45 8.34 -1.45
C ALA A 122 3.66 9.74 -0.85
N THR A 123 4.83 10.00 -0.25
CA THR A 123 5.19 11.31 0.33
C THR A 123 5.89 12.23 -0.68
N ASN A 124 6.17 11.76 -1.88
CA ASN A 124 6.92 12.50 -2.89
C ASN A 124 6.05 12.82 -4.11
N ARG A 125 5.77 14.11 -4.30
CA ARG A 125 4.91 14.61 -5.39
C ARG A 125 5.39 14.18 -6.78
N GLU A 126 6.68 14.28 -7.06
CA GLU A 126 7.24 13.91 -8.38
C GLU A 126 7.10 12.40 -8.62
N SER A 127 7.31 11.59 -7.58
CA SER A 127 7.10 10.14 -7.62
C SER A 127 5.65 9.81 -7.98
N LEU A 128 4.69 10.48 -7.35
CA LEU A 128 3.25 10.30 -7.63
C LEU A 128 2.87 10.78 -9.02
N LEU A 129 3.42 11.89 -9.49
CA LEU A 129 3.20 12.37 -10.86
C LEU A 129 3.71 11.38 -11.91
N GLY A 130 4.77 10.64 -11.60
CA GLY A 130 5.30 9.56 -12.43
C GLY A 130 4.33 8.38 -12.65
N LEU A 131 3.29 8.27 -11.82
CA LEU A 131 2.25 7.24 -11.98
C LEU A 131 1.14 7.63 -12.97
N LYS A 132 1.11 8.88 -13.45
CA LYS A 132 0.09 9.33 -14.40
C LYS A 132 0.21 8.56 -15.72
N ARG A 133 -0.93 8.20 -16.27
CA ARG A 133 -1.09 7.57 -17.58
C ARG A 133 -2.09 8.39 -18.41
N ASN A 134 -2.38 7.96 -19.62
CA ASN A 134 -3.34 8.64 -20.50
C ASN A 134 -4.81 8.51 -20.04
N ARG A 135 -5.06 7.79 -18.97
CA ARG A 135 -6.37 7.59 -18.35
C ARG A 135 -6.37 8.10 -16.93
N ALA A 136 -7.41 8.82 -16.52
CA ALA A 136 -7.59 9.23 -15.14
C ALA A 136 -8.02 8.07 -14.25
N PHE A 137 -7.49 8.02 -13.03
CA PHE A 137 -7.98 7.08 -12.03
C PHE A 137 -9.42 7.42 -11.66
N THR A 138 -10.27 6.38 -11.58
CA THR A 138 -11.66 6.52 -11.14
C THR A 138 -11.79 6.44 -9.62
N LYS A 139 -10.89 5.68 -8.99
CA LYS A 139 -10.85 5.45 -7.55
C LYS A 139 -9.41 5.31 -7.07
N ALA A 140 -9.20 5.54 -5.78
CA ALA A 140 -7.96 5.25 -5.10
C ALA A 140 -8.24 4.53 -3.77
N VAL A 141 -7.33 3.65 -3.37
CA VAL A 141 -7.42 2.91 -2.13
C VAL A 141 -6.05 2.82 -1.45
N SER A 142 -6.05 2.93 -0.14
CA SER A 142 -4.89 2.62 0.71
C SER A 142 -5.35 1.70 1.82
N ASN A 143 -4.85 0.48 1.84
CA ASN A 143 -5.37 -0.58 2.68
C ASN A 143 -4.40 -0.91 3.81
N MET A 144 -4.71 -0.47 5.03
CA MET A 144 -3.89 -0.68 6.24
C MET A 144 -2.45 -0.17 6.13
N ALA A 145 -2.26 1.00 5.48
CA ALA A 145 -0.92 1.55 5.24
C ALA A 145 -0.74 3.01 5.68
N ILE A 146 -1.81 3.76 5.86
CA ILE A 146 -1.72 5.20 6.21
C ILE A 146 -0.91 5.43 7.50
N MET A 147 -0.99 4.52 8.48
CA MET A 147 -0.24 4.61 9.73
C MET A 147 1.28 4.51 9.54
N ASP A 148 1.73 3.96 8.42
CA ASP A 148 3.15 3.79 8.09
C ASP A 148 3.67 4.86 7.13
N ILE A 149 2.79 5.72 6.61
CA ILE A 149 3.14 6.85 5.76
C ILE A 149 3.44 8.05 6.65
N THR A 150 4.66 8.58 6.54
CA THR A 150 5.19 9.59 7.47
C THR A 150 4.66 10.99 7.22
N ASP A 151 4.22 11.28 6.00
CA ASP A 151 3.67 12.57 5.57
C ASP A 151 2.44 12.32 4.71
N ILE A 152 1.29 12.80 5.17
CA ILE A 152 -0.03 12.61 4.54
C ILE A 152 -0.71 13.93 4.19
N GLU A 153 0.00 15.10 4.29
CA GLU A 153 -0.52 16.42 3.95
C GLU A 153 -0.54 16.69 2.45
#